data_03389b100352f28c6422ddfd613dd2f4
#
_entry.id   03389b100352f28c6422ddfd613dd2f4
#
_cell.length_a   1.000
_cell.length_b   1.000
_cell.length_c   1.000
_cell.angle_alpha   90.00
_cell.angle_beta   90.00
_cell.angle_gamma   90.00
#
_symmetry.space_group_name_H-M   'P 1'
#
loop_
_entity.id
_entity.type
_entity.pdbx_description
1 polymer ?
#
loop_
_entity_poly.entity_id
_entity_poly.type
_entity_poly.pdbx_seq_one_letter_code
_entity_poly.pdbx_strand_id
1 'polypeptide(L)'
;MRTVFADTVFWVALANPKDQWAPTLRQLEPTLAYTRILTTDEILVELLSHFSGLGPFLRQKAAEVARAVLENPNVTVVPQNHDSFLRGLDLYESRSDKGYSLVDCISMVTIRQYAITEVLTADRHFTQEGFVALFLQVGLKEA
;
A
#
# COMPACT_ATOMS: atom_id res chain seq x y z
N MET A 1 -15.35 0.06 -12.96
CA MET A 1 -15.18 -0.20 -11.53
C MET A 1 -13.91 0.48 -11.05
N ARG A 2 -14.01 1.22 -9.97
CA ARG A 2 -12.86 1.91 -9.38
C ARG A 2 -11.82 0.90 -8.87
N THR A 3 -10.55 1.15 -9.13
CA THR A 3 -9.43 0.39 -8.58
C THR A 3 -8.49 1.34 -7.84
N VAL A 4 -8.07 0.97 -6.65
CA VAL A 4 -7.10 1.71 -5.85
C VAL A 4 -5.92 0.80 -5.52
N PHE A 5 -4.75 1.40 -5.35
CA PHE A 5 -3.56 0.65 -4.90
C PHE A 5 -3.45 0.76 -3.37
N ALA A 6 -3.19 -0.36 -2.70
CA ALA A 6 -2.99 -0.39 -1.26
C ALA A 6 -1.50 -0.49 -0.92
N ASP A 7 -1.00 0.55 -0.26
CA ASP A 7 0.35 0.61 0.29
C ASP A 7 0.41 -0.11 1.64
N THR A 8 1.59 -0.29 2.17
CA THR A 8 1.83 -1.02 3.41
C THR A 8 1.01 -0.51 4.60
N VAL A 9 0.86 0.82 4.72
CA VAL A 9 0.13 1.44 5.84
C VAL A 9 -1.32 0.94 5.93
N PHE A 10 -1.96 0.69 4.78
CA PHE A 10 -3.33 0.17 4.75
C PHE A 10 -3.40 -1.22 5.42
N TRP A 11 -2.49 -2.10 5.05
CA TRP A 11 -2.49 -3.47 5.59
C TRP A 11 -2.04 -3.51 7.05
N VAL A 12 -1.10 -2.64 7.45
CA VAL A 12 -0.69 -2.50 8.86
C VAL A 12 -1.87 -2.06 9.72
N ALA A 13 -2.62 -1.05 9.28
CA ALA A 13 -3.80 -0.55 10.00
C ALA A 13 -4.90 -1.62 10.07
N LEU A 14 -5.05 -2.41 9.02
CA LEU A 14 -6.01 -3.52 9.00
C LEU A 14 -5.63 -4.62 9.99
N ALA A 15 -4.33 -4.96 10.07
CA ALA A 15 -3.82 -6.02 10.94
C ALA A 15 -3.79 -5.60 12.41
N ASN A 16 -3.60 -4.32 12.71
CA ASN A 16 -3.48 -3.81 14.07
C ASN A 16 -4.47 -2.68 14.33
N PRO A 17 -5.63 -2.98 14.99
CA PRO A 17 -6.62 -1.95 15.30
C PRO A 17 -6.13 -0.80 16.17
N LYS A 18 -4.97 -0.97 16.83
CA LYS A 18 -4.33 0.05 17.65
C LYS A 18 -3.34 0.92 16.86
N ASP A 19 -3.15 0.64 15.59
CA ASP A 19 -2.28 1.46 14.74
C ASP A 19 -2.79 2.89 14.64
N GLN A 20 -1.87 3.85 14.53
CA GLN A 20 -2.23 5.27 14.43
C GLN A 20 -3.14 5.59 13.25
N TRP A 21 -3.08 4.80 12.17
CA TRP A 21 -3.89 5.00 10.97
C TRP A 21 -5.18 4.18 10.94
N ALA A 22 -5.43 3.36 11.96
CA ALA A 22 -6.65 2.55 12.03
C ALA A 22 -7.92 3.41 12.02
N PRO A 23 -8.01 4.56 12.73
CA PRO A 23 -9.19 5.42 12.63
C PRO A 23 -9.44 5.94 11.21
N THR A 24 -8.38 6.34 10.50
CA THR A 24 -8.48 6.79 9.11
C THR A 24 -8.97 5.68 8.20
N LEU A 25 -8.45 4.46 8.39
CA LEU A 25 -8.91 3.28 7.65
C LEU A 25 -10.42 3.08 7.83
N ARG A 26 -10.91 3.14 9.07
CA ARG A 26 -12.35 2.97 9.35
C ARG A 26 -13.20 4.01 8.63
N GLN A 27 -12.72 5.25 8.51
CA GLN A 27 -13.43 6.29 7.78
C GLN A 27 -13.42 6.06 6.27
N LEU A 28 -12.38 5.42 5.73
CA LEU A 28 -12.27 5.13 4.31
C LEU A 28 -13.04 3.88 3.88
N GLU A 29 -13.23 2.91 4.79
CA GLU A 29 -13.85 1.63 4.46
C GLU A 29 -15.18 1.75 3.70
N PRO A 30 -16.14 2.62 4.09
CA PRO A 30 -17.38 2.74 3.34
C PRO A 30 -17.18 3.17 1.89
N THR A 31 -16.12 3.94 1.60
CA THR A 31 -15.84 4.40 0.23
C THR A 31 -15.23 3.30 -0.63
N LEU A 32 -14.81 2.19 -0.01
CA LEU A 32 -14.16 1.08 -0.70
C LEU A 32 -15.13 -0.08 -1.01
N ALA A 33 -16.43 0.07 -0.72
CA ALA A 33 -17.41 -1.01 -0.81
C ALA A 33 -17.48 -1.68 -2.19
N TYR A 34 -17.34 -0.94 -3.27
CA TYR A 34 -17.38 -1.47 -4.63
C TYR A 34 -16.09 -1.16 -5.39
N THR A 35 -14.99 -1.20 -4.67
CA THR A 35 -13.67 -0.83 -5.19
C THR A 35 -12.78 -2.06 -5.23
N ARG A 36 -12.07 -2.27 -6.34
CA ARG A 36 -11.01 -3.26 -6.43
C ARG A 36 -9.74 -2.71 -5.83
N ILE A 37 -8.97 -3.60 -5.20
CA ILE A 37 -7.70 -3.24 -4.58
C ILE A 37 -6.57 -3.95 -5.33
N LEU A 38 -5.55 -3.20 -5.70
CA LEU A 38 -4.30 -3.71 -6.26
C LEU A 38 -3.20 -3.54 -5.21
N THR A 39 -2.37 -4.53 -5.06
CA THR A 39 -1.16 -4.46 -4.22
C THR A 39 -0.07 -5.32 -4.86
N THR A 40 1.06 -5.48 -4.21
CA THR A 40 2.19 -6.27 -4.72
C THR A 40 2.74 -7.21 -3.67
N ASP A 41 3.51 -8.21 -4.11
CA ASP A 41 4.26 -9.07 -3.20
C ASP A 41 5.21 -8.26 -2.32
N GLU A 42 5.86 -7.23 -2.88
CA GLU A 42 6.79 -6.37 -2.12
C GLU A 42 6.09 -5.66 -0.97
N ILE A 43 4.86 -5.22 -1.17
CA ILE A 43 4.04 -4.61 -0.09
C ILE A 43 3.75 -5.65 1.00
N LEU A 44 3.43 -6.87 0.63
CA LEU A 44 3.19 -7.94 1.61
C LEU A 44 4.49 -8.30 2.37
N VAL A 45 5.64 -8.25 1.70
CA VAL A 45 6.94 -8.41 2.36
C VAL A 45 7.16 -7.31 3.40
N GLU A 46 6.87 -6.06 3.06
CA GLU A 46 6.95 -4.94 4.02
C GLU A 46 6.01 -5.13 5.21
N LEU A 47 4.78 -5.56 4.96
CA LEU A 47 3.81 -5.84 6.01
C LEU A 47 4.37 -6.86 7.01
N LEU A 48 4.84 -7.99 6.51
CA LEU A 48 5.38 -9.06 7.34
C LEU A 48 6.65 -8.62 8.07
N SER A 49 7.50 -7.83 7.41
CA SER A 49 8.71 -7.27 8.02
C SER A 49 8.38 -6.31 9.16
N HIS A 50 7.36 -5.47 8.98
CA HIS A 50 6.92 -4.52 10.01
C HIS A 50 6.56 -5.22 11.32
N PHE A 51 5.87 -6.36 11.24
CA PHE A 51 5.42 -7.11 12.41
C PHE A 51 6.42 -8.15 12.91
N SER A 52 7.51 -8.39 12.20
CA SER A 52 8.40 -9.54 12.46
C SER A 52 8.98 -9.56 13.89
N GLY A 53 9.29 -8.39 14.45
CA GLY A 53 9.87 -8.26 15.79
C GLY A 53 8.91 -7.84 16.88
N LEU A 54 7.59 -7.83 16.62
CA LEU A 54 6.59 -7.31 17.56
C LEU A 54 5.89 -8.40 18.39
N GLY A 55 6.47 -9.59 18.45
CA GLY A 55 5.96 -10.70 19.24
C GLY A 55 5.09 -11.66 18.42
N PRO A 56 4.85 -12.87 18.98
CA PRO A 56 4.19 -13.95 18.24
C PRO A 56 2.75 -13.65 17.86
N PHE A 57 2.01 -12.91 18.68
CA PHE A 57 0.62 -12.58 18.40
C PHE A 57 0.49 -11.68 17.16
N LEU A 58 1.22 -10.56 17.12
CA LEU A 58 1.16 -9.63 15.97
C LEU A 58 1.79 -10.25 14.73
N ARG A 59 2.85 -11.02 14.88
CA ARG A 59 3.47 -11.77 13.79
C ARG A 59 2.48 -12.73 13.14
N GLN A 60 1.73 -13.47 13.96
CA GLN A 60 0.68 -14.38 13.49
C GLN A 60 -0.43 -13.62 12.78
N LYS A 61 -0.84 -12.49 13.34
CA LYS A 61 -1.90 -11.65 12.77
C LYS A 61 -1.51 -11.14 11.38
N ALA A 62 -0.27 -10.69 11.22
CA ALA A 62 0.24 -10.24 9.91
C ALA A 62 0.22 -11.36 8.88
N ALA A 63 0.62 -12.58 9.27
CA ALA A 63 0.58 -13.74 8.38
C ALA A 63 -0.86 -14.07 7.96
N GLU A 64 -1.82 -14.00 8.89
CA GLU A 64 -3.25 -14.21 8.58
C GLU A 64 -3.77 -13.19 7.58
N VAL A 65 -3.41 -11.92 7.77
CA VAL A 65 -3.81 -10.85 6.84
C VAL A 65 -3.20 -11.11 5.45
N ALA A 66 -1.91 -11.45 5.37
CA ALA A 66 -1.27 -11.72 4.09
C ALA A 66 -1.94 -12.87 3.33
N ARG A 67 -2.28 -13.95 4.03
CA ARG A 67 -2.98 -15.08 3.40
C ARG A 67 -4.39 -14.71 2.96
N ALA A 68 -5.12 -13.95 3.78
CA ALA A 68 -6.45 -13.46 3.44
C ALA A 68 -6.41 -12.57 2.19
N VAL A 69 -5.41 -11.71 2.08
CA VAL A 69 -5.21 -10.85 0.91
C VAL A 69 -5.01 -11.69 -0.35
N LEU A 70 -4.15 -12.71 -0.26
CA LEU A 70 -3.86 -13.59 -1.40
C LEU A 70 -5.08 -14.39 -1.87
N GLU A 71 -6.02 -14.66 -0.95
CA GLU A 71 -7.23 -15.43 -1.24
C GLU A 71 -8.44 -14.56 -1.61
N ASN A 72 -8.37 -13.26 -1.38
CA ASN A 72 -9.50 -12.35 -1.59
C ASN A 72 -9.71 -12.09 -3.10
N PRO A 73 -10.86 -12.47 -3.67
CA PRO A 73 -11.12 -12.27 -5.10
C PRO A 73 -11.20 -10.80 -5.50
N ASN A 74 -11.39 -9.88 -4.54
CA ASN A 74 -11.46 -8.44 -4.80
C ASN A 74 -10.09 -7.76 -4.74
N VAL A 75 -9.03 -8.50 -4.40
CA VAL A 75 -7.66 -7.99 -4.33
C VAL A 75 -6.81 -8.69 -5.38
N THR A 76 -6.12 -7.89 -6.18
CA THR A 76 -5.11 -8.39 -7.11
C THR A 76 -3.75 -8.15 -6.51
N VAL A 77 -2.98 -9.21 -6.29
CA VAL A 77 -1.60 -9.12 -5.83
C VAL A 77 -0.69 -9.34 -7.03
N VAL A 78 0.04 -8.30 -7.43
CA VAL A 78 0.99 -8.40 -8.54
C VAL A 78 2.24 -9.13 -8.05
N PRO A 79 2.60 -10.26 -8.66
CA PRO A 79 3.78 -11.01 -8.23
C PRO A 79 5.07 -10.22 -8.46
N GLN A 80 5.99 -10.35 -7.51
CA GLN A 80 7.33 -9.78 -7.69
C GLN A 80 8.06 -10.53 -8.80
N ASN A 81 8.85 -9.80 -9.57
CA ASN A 81 9.72 -10.38 -10.58
C ASN A 81 10.93 -9.46 -10.81
N HIS A 82 11.91 -9.98 -11.56
CA HIS A 82 13.13 -9.22 -11.80
C HIS A 82 12.88 -7.95 -12.61
N ASP A 83 11.94 -8.00 -13.55
CA ASP A 83 11.59 -6.85 -14.38
C ASP A 83 11.01 -5.70 -13.53
N SER A 84 10.11 -5.99 -12.59
CA SER A 84 9.56 -4.95 -11.71
C SER A 84 10.63 -4.35 -10.80
N PHE A 85 11.59 -5.16 -10.34
CA PHE A 85 12.75 -4.69 -9.60
C PHE A 85 13.56 -3.69 -10.44
N LEU A 86 13.89 -4.05 -11.69
CA LEU A 86 14.70 -3.19 -12.56
C LEU A 86 13.98 -1.89 -12.90
N ARG A 87 12.68 -1.92 -13.16
CA ARG A 87 11.90 -0.71 -13.42
C ARG A 87 11.83 0.20 -12.19
N GLY A 88 11.67 -0.38 -11.01
CA GLY A 88 11.73 0.38 -9.76
C GLY A 88 13.09 1.02 -9.55
N LEU A 89 14.16 0.28 -9.85
CA LEU A 89 15.53 0.80 -9.76
C LEU A 89 15.75 1.98 -10.69
N ASP A 90 15.22 1.93 -11.92
CA ASP A 90 15.30 3.05 -12.87
C ASP A 90 14.65 4.31 -12.29
N LEU A 91 13.47 4.17 -11.71
CA LEU A 91 12.79 5.31 -11.06
C LEU A 91 13.57 5.81 -9.85
N TYR A 92 14.09 4.90 -9.04
CA TYR A 92 14.91 5.23 -7.88
C TYR A 92 16.11 6.09 -8.28
N GLU A 93 16.81 5.70 -9.33
CA GLU A 93 17.95 6.48 -9.86
C GLU A 93 17.53 7.84 -10.40
N SER A 94 16.38 7.91 -11.06
CA SER A 94 15.91 9.16 -11.68
C SER A 94 15.29 10.14 -10.69
N ARG A 95 15.06 9.72 -9.44
CA ARG A 95 14.49 10.55 -8.37
C ARG A 95 15.46 10.66 -7.20
N SER A 96 16.73 10.91 -7.48
CA SER A 96 17.79 10.96 -6.46
C SER A 96 17.55 12.00 -5.36
N ASP A 97 16.74 13.01 -5.62
CA ASP A 97 16.42 14.10 -4.69
C ASP A 97 15.17 13.85 -3.83
N LYS A 98 14.43 12.75 -4.06
CA LYS A 98 13.11 12.57 -3.46
C LYS A 98 13.06 11.71 -2.19
N GLY A 99 14.04 10.89 -1.94
CA GLY A 99 14.06 10.03 -0.77
C GLY A 99 13.07 8.86 -0.82
N TYR A 100 12.56 8.52 -2.00
CA TYR A 100 11.69 7.35 -2.17
C TYR A 100 12.46 6.07 -1.85
N SER A 101 11.82 5.11 -1.16
CA SER A 101 12.39 3.78 -1.03
C SER A 101 12.27 3.03 -2.37
N LEU A 102 13.02 1.93 -2.51
CA LEU A 102 12.88 1.11 -3.71
C LEU A 102 11.48 0.48 -3.81
N VAL A 103 10.89 0.09 -2.68
CA VAL A 103 9.52 -0.43 -2.67
C VAL A 103 8.53 0.64 -3.12
N ASP A 104 8.70 1.88 -2.69
CA ASP A 104 7.90 3.00 -3.20
C ASP A 104 8.00 3.10 -4.72
N CYS A 105 9.21 3.03 -5.25
CA CYS A 105 9.45 3.13 -6.69
C CYS A 105 8.81 1.97 -7.46
N ILE A 106 8.92 0.75 -6.94
CA ILE A 106 8.27 -0.43 -7.54
C ILE A 106 6.74 -0.24 -7.53
N SER A 107 6.20 0.24 -6.41
CA SER A 107 4.76 0.54 -6.30
C SER A 107 4.33 1.58 -7.33
N MET A 108 5.07 2.69 -7.44
CA MET A 108 4.74 3.78 -8.37
C MET A 108 4.75 3.32 -9.82
N VAL A 109 5.75 2.54 -10.22
CA VAL A 109 5.83 1.97 -11.56
C VAL A 109 4.64 1.05 -11.82
N THR A 110 4.31 0.19 -10.84
CA THR A 110 3.17 -0.73 -10.95
C THR A 110 1.85 0.01 -11.08
N ILE A 111 1.64 1.03 -10.23
CA ILE A 111 0.43 1.85 -10.25
C ILE A 111 0.22 2.47 -11.65
N ARG A 112 1.28 2.99 -12.25
CA ARG A 112 1.23 3.58 -13.59
C ARG A 112 0.91 2.55 -14.67
N GLN A 113 1.45 1.34 -14.57
CA GLN A 113 1.17 0.26 -15.52
C GLN A 113 -0.31 -0.12 -15.52
N TYR A 114 -0.97 -0.03 -14.38
CA TYR A 114 -2.39 -0.35 -14.24
C TYR A 114 -3.29 0.87 -14.40
N ALA A 115 -2.73 2.04 -14.74
CA ALA A 115 -3.46 3.29 -14.95
C ALA A 115 -4.29 3.69 -13.72
N ILE A 116 -3.74 3.49 -12.53
CA ILE A 116 -4.35 3.85 -11.25
C ILE A 116 -3.79 5.19 -10.79
N THR A 117 -4.61 6.01 -10.13
CA THR A 117 -4.19 7.31 -9.60
C THR A 117 -4.37 7.42 -8.10
N GLU A 118 -5.26 6.63 -7.51
CA GLU A 118 -5.59 6.69 -6.08
C GLU A 118 -4.86 5.60 -5.31
N VAL A 119 -4.20 6.00 -4.22
CA VAL A 119 -3.37 5.12 -3.41
C VAL A 119 -3.82 5.19 -1.95
N LEU A 120 -4.04 4.03 -1.34
CA LEU A 120 -4.32 3.92 0.09
C LEU A 120 -3.00 4.02 0.86
N THR A 121 -2.52 5.24 0.99
CA THR A 121 -1.25 5.57 1.64
C THR A 121 -1.36 6.88 2.42
N ALA A 122 -0.52 7.00 3.44
CA ALA A 122 -0.28 8.24 4.19
C ALA A 122 1.04 8.88 3.82
N ASP A 123 1.76 8.34 2.85
CA ASP A 123 3.11 8.79 2.47
C ASP A 123 3.01 9.89 1.41
N ARG A 124 3.53 11.07 1.75
CA ARG A 124 3.55 12.23 0.85
C ARG A 124 4.40 12.02 -0.40
N HIS A 125 5.31 11.06 -0.39
CA HIS A 125 6.10 10.72 -1.58
C HIS A 125 5.19 10.40 -2.77
N PHE A 126 4.06 9.74 -2.53
CA PHE A 126 3.11 9.43 -3.61
C PHE A 126 2.47 10.70 -4.18
N THR A 127 2.17 11.70 -3.35
CA THR A 127 1.64 12.98 -3.85
C THR A 127 2.68 13.73 -4.67
N GLN A 128 3.95 13.63 -4.31
CA GLN A 128 5.05 14.25 -5.08
C GLN A 128 5.16 13.67 -6.49
N GLU A 129 4.79 12.40 -6.66
CA GLU A 129 4.78 11.72 -7.95
C GLU A 129 3.45 11.86 -8.72
N GLY A 130 2.52 12.65 -8.21
CA GLY A 130 1.26 12.93 -8.89
C GLY A 130 0.11 11.99 -8.56
N PHE A 131 0.26 11.12 -7.57
CA PHE A 131 -0.80 10.24 -7.11
C PHE A 131 -1.64 10.90 -6.01
N VAL A 132 -2.83 10.37 -5.79
CA VAL A 132 -3.73 10.84 -4.72
C VAL A 132 -3.54 9.93 -3.52
N ALA A 133 -3.04 10.49 -2.41
CA ALA A 133 -2.85 9.76 -1.14
C ALA A 133 -4.14 9.84 -0.33
N LEU A 134 -4.95 8.78 -0.37
CA LEU A 134 -6.29 8.79 0.21
C LEU A 134 -6.31 8.97 1.73
N PHE A 135 -5.29 8.46 2.44
CA PHE A 135 -5.22 8.63 3.90
C PHE A 135 -5.00 10.10 4.30
N LEU A 136 -4.33 10.87 3.44
CA LEU A 136 -4.08 12.28 3.72
C LEU A 136 -5.28 13.17 3.40
N GLN A 137 -6.26 12.67 2.65
CA GLN A 137 -7.44 13.43 2.27
C GLN A 137 -8.55 13.42 3.30
N VAL A 138 -8.59 12.42 4.17
CA VAL A 138 -9.64 12.29 5.19
C VAL A 138 -9.70 13.53 6.09
N GLY A 139 -8.53 14.01 6.57
CA GLY A 139 -8.46 15.21 7.40
C GLY A 139 -8.85 16.49 6.66
N LEU A 140 -8.65 16.56 5.35
CA LEU A 140 -8.98 17.74 4.55
C LEU A 140 -10.49 17.89 4.35
N LYS A 141 -11.24 16.80 4.33
CA LYS A 141 -12.70 16.83 4.16
C LYS A 141 -13.42 17.24 5.43
N GLU A 142 -12.78 17.15 6.58
CA GLU A 142 -13.35 17.50 7.88
C GLU A 142 -13.03 18.97 8.25
N ALA A 143 -12.09 19.55 7.57
CA ALA A 143 -11.76 20.95 7.73
C ALA A 143 -12.69 21.83 6.90
#